data_d0109b16dad2dda6bda7ee22f0ea437c
#
_entry.id   d0109b16dad2dda6bda7ee22f0ea437c
#
_cell.length_a   1.000
_cell.length_b   1.000
_cell.length_c   1.000
_cell.angle_alpha   90.00
_cell.angle_beta   90.00
_cell.angle_gamma   90.00
#
_symmetry.space_group_name_H-M   'P 1'
#
loop_
_entity.id
_entity.type
_entity.pdbx_description
1 polymer ?
#
loop_
_entity_poly.entity_id
_entity_poly.type
_entity_poly.pdbx_seq_one_letter_code
_entity_poly.pdbx_strand_id
1 'polypeptide(L)'
;MSSRNLPVAGKLFAVICLTAAVIAGTCAPAAAQGRGGRGGGNGGNSTGGGGFGAGGLLLQLAPSIIRKFDDDDGPKRVRPGRNRASVDHDDDDDDRPSLNNGSNSGRVKPKNPPKKKNPPPRPRITAIPPSPPTLAFAPFPQRRETPGIDRPQFRPGEIVVLVRGVAEPDTVAQQLAQGFNLVLQESLNLALLGASRVYRFSVPDNRPVETVAAAMSNTPGVGFAVPNSVYTLRGSAAKRSNDLQYALPKMHVPAAQAMGRGRGVTVGVIDSGVDAKHPSLKNAHLKLFDVVTSGIKEPDMHGTAITGIIAASGDMVGIAPEARILAVRAFAPEKLGMAPETSATTLAKAVQLAFDQGARIFNMSFAGRREPLLIEMIDNAYAQGAVFVAAAGNEGPDAPPAFPAAYDKVIAITATDETDEIYDHANRGRYVLAAAPGVNILAPVTGQGFDYLSGTSFAAAHVTGVIALMMERNARLTAQDVRRILVDAAHDLGETGQDSNFGAGLTDAYGSLLLAGKR
;
A
#
# COMPACT_ATOMS: atom_id res chain seq x y z
N MET A 1 -8.32 -27.71 70.15
CA MET A 1 -9.76 -27.48 70.41
C MET A 1 -10.41 -26.93 69.12
N SER A 2 -11.12 -27.81 68.55
CA SER A 2 -12.47 -27.71 67.92
C SER A 2 -12.54 -26.86 66.65
N SER A 3 -12.50 -27.41 65.47
CA SER A 3 -13.43 -28.22 64.65
C SER A 3 -14.78 -27.51 64.37
N ARG A 4 -15.07 -27.29 63.06
CA ARG A 4 -16.31 -27.67 62.31
C ARG A 4 -16.37 -26.90 60.99
N ASN A 5 -16.15 -27.57 59.86
CA ASN A 5 -17.09 -28.19 58.94
C ASN A 5 -18.16 -27.30 58.29
N LEU A 6 -18.02 -27.12 57.00
CA LEU A 6 -18.83 -27.19 55.76
C LEU A 6 -20.37 -27.17 55.88
N PRO A 7 -21.17 -26.78 54.82
CA PRO A 7 -21.18 -27.44 53.54
C PRO A 7 -21.48 -26.58 52.25
N VAL A 8 -20.97 -27.04 51.19
CA VAL A 8 -21.46 -27.29 49.80
C VAL A 8 -22.94 -27.06 49.56
N ALA A 9 -23.26 -26.24 48.57
CA ALA A 9 -24.51 -26.35 47.80
C ALA A 9 -24.24 -26.04 46.33
N GLY A 10 -24.28 -27.08 45.52
CA GLY A 10 -24.28 -27.03 44.08
C GLY A 10 -25.61 -26.52 43.53
N LYS A 11 -25.55 -25.86 42.39
CA LYS A 11 -26.69 -25.71 41.50
C LYS A 11 -26.30 -26.15 40.07
N LEU A 12 -26.78 -27.33 39.79
CA LEU A 12 -26.98 -27.94 38.49
C LEU A 12 -27.94 -27.07 37.67
N PHE A 13 -27.60 -26.66 36.47
CA PHE A 13 -28.55 -26.19 35.50
C PHE A 13 -28.56 -27.12 34.30
N ALA A 14 -29.78 -27.61 34.04
CA ALA A 14 -30.15 -28.61 33.09
C ALA A 14 -30.01 -28.15 31.64
N VAL A 15 -29.46 -29.05 30.83
CA VAL A 15 -29.51 -29.05 29.38
C VAL A 15 -30.94 -29.42 28.95
N ILE A 16 -31.61 -28.56 28.21
CA ILE A 16 -32.84 -28.91 27.49
C ILE A 16 -32.47 -29.13 26.02
N CYS A 17 -32.43 -30.43 25.64
CA CYS A 17 -32.46 -30.86 24.27
C CYS A 17 -33.90 -30.74 23.73
N LEU A 18 -34.09 -29.94 22.68
CA LEU A 18 -35.32 -29.94 21.90
C LEU A 18 -35.04 -30.64 20.55
N THR A 19 -35.47 -31.89 20.44
CA THR A 19 -35.55 -32.65 19.20
C THR A 19 -36.78 -32.19 18.42
N ALA A 20 -36.62 -31.71 17.20
CA ALA A 20 -37.71 -31.52 16.25
C ALA A 20 -37.60 -32.57 15.15
N ALA A 21 -38.69 -33.26 14.98
CA ALA A 21 -38.88 -34.44 14.13
C ALA A 21 -38.89 -34.06 12.63
N VAL A 22 -38.27 -34.97 11.88
CA VAL A 22 -38.30 -35.05 10.41
C VAL A 22 -39.66 -35.59 9.99
N ILE A 23 -40.37 -34.90 9.12
CA ILE A 23 -41.47 -35.44 8.32
C ILE A 23 -40.95 -35.57 6.89
N ALA A 24 -40.72 -36.83 6.50
CA ALA A 24 -40.48 -37.22 5.12
C ALA A 24 -41.82 -37.30 4.39
N GLY A 25 -41.97 -36.57 3.33
CA GLY A 25 -43.05 -36.70 2.36
C GLY A 25 -42.50 -37.13 1.01
N THR A 26 -42.59 -38.40 0.75
CA THR A 26 -42.35 -39.02 -0.55
C THR A 26 -43.51 -38.75 -1.49
N CYS A 27 -43.25 -38.28 -2.72
CA CYS A 27 -44.09 -38.50 -3.88
C CYS A 27 -43.23 -38.75 -5.11
N ALA A 28 -43.33 -39.96 -5.64
CA ALA A 28 -42.73 -40.42 -6.87
C ALA A 28 -43.71 -40.25 -8.06
N PRO A 29 -43.31 -40.48 -9.31
CA PRO A 29 -43.82 -39.80 -10.48
C PRO A 29 -44.94 -40.59 -11.19
N ALA A 30 -45.77 -39.87 -11.94
CA ALA A 30 -46.70 -40.46 -12.88
C ALA A 30 -46.26 -40.20 -14.33
N ALA A 31 -45.94 -41.26 -15.02
CA ALA A 31 -45.82 -41.31 -16.47
C ALA A 31 -47.20 -41.35 -17.13
N ALA A 32 -47.39 -40.59 -18.21
CA ALA A 32 -48.49 -40.85 -19.16
C ALA A 32 -48.00 -40.62 -20.58
N GLN A 33 -48.06 -41.68 -21.34
CA GLN A 33 -47.90 -41.79 -22.79
C GLN A 33 -49.16 -41.27 -23.53
N GLY A 34 -48.99 -40.82 -24.77
CA GLY A 34 -50.10 -40.77 -25.75
C GLY A 34 -49.78 -39.85 -26.89
N ARG A 35 -49.20 -40.36 -27.99
CA ARG A 35 -49.71 -40.51 -29.39
C ARG A 35 -50.54 -39.32 -29.89
N GLY A 36 -50.07 -38.58 -30.93
CA GLY A 36 -50.16 -39.00 -32.32
C GLY A 36 -51.09 -38.06 -33.06
N GLY A 37 -50.73 -37.55 -34.24
CA GLY A 37 -51.66 -36.85 -35.12
C GLY A 37 -50.97 -35.96 -36.18
N ARG A 38 -50.94 -36.50 -37.39
CA ARG A 38 -50.50 -35.91 -38.68
C ARG A 38 -51.47 -34.85 -39.20
N GLY A 39 -50.92 -34.00 -40.04
CA GLY A 39 -51.62 -33.25 -41.10
C GLY A 39 -51.12 -31.79 -41.11
N GLY A 40 -50.51 -31.21 -42.09
CA GLY A 40 -50.71 -31.26 -43.53
C GLY A 40 -51.35 -29.96 -43.99
N GLY A 41 -50.64 -29.14 -44.82
CA GLY A 41 -51.30 -28.09 -45.64
C GLY A 41 -50.73 -26.67 -45.49
N ASN A 42 -49.84 -26.30 -46.26
CA ASN A 42 -49.78 -25.43 -47.44
C ASN A 42 -50.49 -24.04 -47.37
N GLY A 43 -49.74 -22.98 -47.64
CA GLY A 43 -50.27 -21.87 -48.46
C GLY A 43 -50.28 -20.49 -47.84
N GLY A 44 -49.52 -19.58 -48.45
CA GLY A 44 -50.00 -18.23 -48.67
C GLY A 44 -49.39 -17.07 -47.90
N ASN A 45 -48.45 -16.49 -48.49
CA ASN A 45 -48.17 -15.07 -48.81
C ASN A 45 -49.02 -13.97 -48.11
N SER A 46 -48.40 -13.02 -47.41
CA SER A 46 -48.31 -11.59 -47.75
C SER A 46 -48.19 -10.70 -46.53
N THR A 47 -47.17 -9.84 -46.63
CA THR A 47 -47.12 -8.42 -46.25
C THR A 47 -47.65 -7.92 -44.91
N GLY A 48 -46.79 -7.23 -44.18
CA GLY A 48 -47.22 -6.06 -43.38
C GLY A 48 -46.78 -6.03 -41.94
N GLY A 49 -45.79 -5.25 -41.64
CA GLY A 49 -45.69 -4.25 -40.60
C GLY A 49 -45.92 -4.64 -39.15
N GLY A 50 -44.97 -4.25 -38.33
CA GLY A 50 -45.28 -3.91 -36.95
C GLY A 50 -44.56 -4.71 -35.91
N GLY A 51 -43.67 -4.06 -35.26
CA GLY A 51 -42.78 -4.47 -34.19
C GLY A 51 -43.40 -4.95 -32.89
N PHE A 52 -42.54 -5.04 -31.96
CA PHE A 52 -42.59 -5.39 -30.54
C PHE A 52 -41.92 -6.76 -30.31
N GLY A 53 -40.72 -6.87 -29.70
CA GLY A 53 -40.31 -6.28 -28.47
C GLY A 53 -40.41 -7.35 -27.41
N ALA A 54 -39.30 -7.95 -27.04
CA ALA A 54 -39.14 -8.67 -25.77
C ALA A 54 -37.66 -8.54 -25.47
N GLY A 55 -37.20 -8.00 -24.41
CA GLY A 55 -37.53 -7.85 -23.04
C GLY A 55 -36.23 -8.05 -22.31
N GLY A 56 -35.30 -7.05 -22.33
CA GLY A 56 -34.07 -7.05 -21.55
C GLY A 56 -34.33 -6.18 -20.32
N LEU A 57 -34.21 -6.77 -19.16
CA LEU A 57 -34.31 -6.06 -17.89
C LEU A 57 -33.03 -5.26 -17.65
N LEU A 58 -33.02 -3.98 -18.04
CA LEU A 58 -32.03 -3.01 -17.62
C LEU A 58 -32.51 -2.36 -16.33
N LEU A 59 -31.83 -2.60 -15.24
CA LEU A 59 -31.98 -1.81 -14.02
C LEU A 59 -31.37 -0.42 -14.28
N GLN A 60 -32.23 0.54 -14.56
CA GLN A 60 -31.94 1.97 -14.50
C GLN A 60 -31.91 2.41 -13.03
N LEU A 61 -30.75 2.82 -12.57
CA LEU A 61 -30.64 3.67 -11.39
C LEU A 61 -30.80 5.12 -11.87
N ALA A 62 -31.88 5.74 -11.40
CA ALA A 62 -32.26 7.11 -11.67
C ALA A 62 -31.28 8.12 -11.05
N PRO A 63 -31.02 9.26 -11.70
CA PRO A 63 -30.41 10.42 -11.08
C PRO A 63 -31.52 11.37 -10.62
N SER A 64 -31.65 11.60 -9.37
CA SER A 64 -32.40 12.72 -8.82
C SER A 64 -31.66 13.29 -7.63
N ILE A 65 -31.18 14.47 -7.79
CA ILE A 65 -31.44 15.74 -7.08
C ILE A 65 -30.31 16.71 -7.43
N ILE A 66 -30.53 17.47 -8.51
CA ILE A 66 -29.91 18.79 -8.65
C ILE A 66 -30.98 19.78 -8.21
N ARG A 67 -30.82 20.39 -7.06
CA ARG A 67 -31.51 21.66 -6.71
C ARG A 67 -30.58 22.80 -7.06
N LYS A 68 -31.11 23.61 -7.97
CA LYS A 68 -30.66 24.95 -8.31
C LYS A 68 -30.53 25.81 -7.04
N PHE A 69 -29.42 26.51 -6.94
CA PHE A 69 -29.38 27.85 -6.36
C PHE A 69 -28.81 28.74 -7.47
N ASP A 70 -29.70 29.52 -8.04
CA ASP A 70 -29.39 30.76 -8.75
C ASP A 70 -29.14 31.80 -7.64
N ASP A 71 -28.01 32.49 -7.72
CA ASP A 71 -27.95 33.92 -7.43
C ASP A 71 -26.57 34.47 -7.92
N ASP A 72 -26.74 35.36 -8.80
CA ASP A 72 -26.00 36.51 -9.28
C ASP A 72 -24.80 36.97 -8.43
N ASP A 73 -23.65 37.05 -9.06
CA ASP A 73 -22.80 38.28 -9.18
C ASP A 73 -21.47 37.90 -9.87
N GLY A 74 -21.40 38.20 -11.15
CA GLY A 74 -20.20 38.07 -11.96
C GLY A 74 -19.35 39.36 -12.00
N PRO A 75 -18.05 39.32 -11.79
CA PRO A 75 -17.20 40.43 -12.16
C PRO A 75 -16.80 40.40 -13.64
N LYS A 76 -16.94 41.57 -14.23
CA LYS A 76 -16.75 41.95 -15.62
C LYS A 76 -15.36 41.57 -16.18
N ARG A 77 -15.39 40.96 -17.35
CA ARG A 77 -14.23 40.77 -18.22
C ARG A 77 -13.72 42.15 -18.71
N VAL A 78 -12.44 42.43 -18.48
CA VAL A 78 -11.69 43.48 -19.17
C VAL A 78 -10.86 42.80 -20.27
N ARG A 79 -11.12 43.16 -21.54
CA ARG A 79 -10.33 42.80 -22.71
C ARG A 79 -9.09 43.68 -22.78
N PRO A 80 -7.93 43.18 -23.20
CA PRO A 80 -6.75 44.05 -23.48
C PRO A 80 -6.91 44.69 -24.86
N GLY A 81 -6.88 46.02 -24.89
CA GLY A 81 -6.81 46.81 -26.08
C GLY A 81 -5.37 46.80 -26.65
N ARG A 82 -5.28 46.52 -27.94
CA ARG A 82 -4.11 46.84 -28.78
C ARG A 82 -4.06 48.34 -28.97
N ASN A 83 -2.86 48.96 -28.74
CA ASN A 83 -2.46 50.17 -29.46
C ASN A 83 -0.99 50.09 -29.84
N ARG A 84 -0.77 50.20 -31.14
CA ARG A 84 0.48 50.55 -31.81
C ARG A 84 0.55 52.08 -31.93
N ALA A 85 1.76 52.59 -31.75
CA ALA A 85 2.33 53.81 -32.43
C ALA A 85 3.78 53.86 -31.91
N SER A 86 4.81 53.62 -32.72
CA SER A 86 5.44 54.48 -33.79
C SER A 86 6.08 55.72 -33.21
N VAL A 87 7.45 55.64 -33.20
CA VAL A 87 8.43 56.54 -33.81
C VAL A 87 8.32 58.03 -33.37
N ASP A 88 9.38 58.61 -32.83
CA ASP A 88 10.24 59.55 -33.55
C ASP A 88 11.44 59.94 -32.69
N HIS A 89 12.53 60.21 -33.42
CA HIS A 89 13.77 60.87 -33.09
C HIS A 89 13.52 62.26 -32.52
N ASP A 90 14.44 62.77 -31.74
CA ASP A 90 15.23 63.96 -32.07
C ASP A 90 16.30 64.21 -31.02
N ASP A 91 17.40 64.45 -31.51
CA ASP A 91 18.67 65.10 -31.30
C ASP A 91 18.68 66.32 -30.35
N ASP A 92 19.90 66.62 -29.98
CA ASP A 92 20.53 67.87 -29.73
C ASP A 92 20.97 68.13 -28.26
N ASP A 93 22.22 68.22 -28.23
CA ASP A 93 23.21 69.30 -28.07
C ASP A 93 23.84 69.56 -26.69
N ASP A 94 25.14 69.45 -26.77
CA ASP A 94 26.19 70.35 -26.26
C ASP A 94 26.08 70.99 -24.85
N ASP A 95 27.10 70.69 -24.06
CA ASP A 95 28.00 71.77 -23.62
C ASP A 95 29.23 71.23 -22.89
N ARG A 96 30.39 71.49 -23.53
CA ARG A 96 31.70 71.59 -22.87
C ARG A 96 31.91 73.02 -22.36
N PRO A 97 32.68 73.16 -21.29
CA PRO A 97 33.95 73.92 -21.55
C PRO A 97 35.18 73.28 -20.88
N SER A 98 36.22 73.40 -21.64
CA SER A 98 37.62 73.17 -21.31
C SER A 98 38.24 74.32 -20.55
N LEU A 99 39.49 74.06 -20.11
CA LEU A 99 40.60 74.90 -19.68
C LEU A 99 40.88 74.88 -18.15
N ASN A 100 42.06 74.76 -17.62
CA ASN A 100 43.38 75.00 -18.11
C ASN A 100 44.45 74.52 -17.07
N ASN A 101 45.55 74.05 -17.58
CA ASN A 101 46.95 74.14 -17.10
C ASN A 101 47.29 74.40 -15.62
N GLY A 102 48.16 73.56 -15.13
CA GLY A 102 48.99 73.80 -13.97
C GLY A 102 50.00 72.69 -13.73
N SER A 103 51.16 72.79 -14.41
CA SER A 103 52.36 72.01 -14.19
C SER A 103 52.87 72.13 -12.74
N ASN A 104 53.10 71.00 -12.07
CA ASN A 104 54.30 70.95 -11.21
C ASN A 104 54.79 69.50 -11.01
N SER A 105 56.06 69.33 -11.27
CA SER A 105 56.90 68.17 -11.18
C SER A 105 57.07 67.69 -9.73
N GLY A 106 56.67 66.53 -9.41
CA GLY A 106 56.97 65.85 -8.16
C GLY A 106 57.08 64.36 -8.36
N ARG A 107 58.26 63.87 -8.54
CA ARG A 107 58.65 62.47 -8.70
C ARG A 107 58.34 61.71 -7.41
N VAL A 108 57.23 60.98 -7.33
CA VAL A 108 56.93 60.03 -6.25
C VAL A 108 56.96 58.66 -6.82
N LYS A 109 57.78 57.78 -6.21
CA LYS A 109 57.95 56.39 -6.54
C LYS A 109 56.57 55.62 -6.44
N PRO A 110 56.29 54.67 -7.33
CA PRO A 110 55.07 53.94 -7.27
C PRO A 110 55.06 53.03 -6.02
N LYS A 111 54.07 53.21 -5.14
CA LYS A 111 53.71 52.23 -4.08
C LYS A 111 53.09 51.01 -4.71
N ASN A 112 53.63 49.85 -4.35
CA ASN A 112 53.06 48.54 -4.73
C ASN A 112 51.56 48.49 -4.46
N PRO A 113 50.76 47.92 -5.38
CA PRO A 113 49.35 47.73 -5.16
C PRO A 113 49.13 46.73 -4.01
N PRO A 114 48.08 46.87 -3.19
CA PRO A 114 47.78 45.93 -2.10
C PRO A 114 47.56 44.57 -2.66
N LYS A 115 48.20 43.52 -2.08
CA LYS A 115 48.00 42.12 -2.39
C LYS A 115 46.52 41.83 -2.25
N LYS A 116 45.85 41.46 -3.36
CA LYS A 116 44.50 40.90 -3.36
C LYS A 116 44.50 39.69 -2.41
N LYS A 117 43.76 39.77 -1.30
CA LYS A 117 43.47 38.62 -0.45
C LYS A 117 42.74 37.61 -1.32
N ASN A 118 43.30 36.42 -1.45
CA ASN A 118 42.62 35.31 -2.09
C ASN A 118 41.28 35.07 -1.38
N PRO A 119 40.17 34.89 -2.10
CA PRO A 119 38.94 34.49 -1.50
C PRO A 119 39.14 33.14 -0.78
N PRO A 120 38.42 32.89 0.32
CA PRO A 120 38.50 31.61 1.02
C PRO A 120 38.18 30.49 0.03
N PRO A 121 38.83 29.32 0.17
CA PRO A 121 38.57 28.21 -0.70
C PRO A 121 37.06 27.84 -0.59
N ARG A 122 36.37 27.76 -1.74
CA ARG A 122 35.01 27.25 -1.81
C ARG A 122 35.03 25.88 -1.16
N PRO A 123 34.04 25.55 -0.31
CA PRO A 123 33.92 24.20 0.22
C PRO A 123 33.90 23.23 -0.99
N ARG A 124 34.81 22.28 -0.99
CA ARG A 124 34.79 21.18 -1.96
C ARG A 124 33.41 20.53 -1.81
N ILE A 125 32.59 20.67 -2.84
CA ILE A 125 31.44 19.80 -3.01
C ILE A 125 32.07 18.42 -3.20
N THR A 126 32.10 17.62 -2.15
CA THR A 126 32.38 16.20 -2.27
C THR A 126 31.38 15.69 -3.30
N ALA A 127 31.90 15.15 -4.38
CA ALA A 127 31.10 14.52 -5.41
C ALA A 127 30.08 13.60 -4.72
N ILE A 128 28.80 13.76 -5.07
CA ILE A 128 27.75 12.82 -4.68
C ILE A 128 28.31 11.45 -5.08
N PRO A 129 28.44 10.49 -4.15
CA PRO A 129 28.88 9.16 -4.52
C PRO A 129 27.95 8.66 -5.64
N PRO A 130 28.49 8.01 -6.69
CA PRO A 130 27.64 7.43 -7.72
C PRO A 130 26.61 6.54 -7.05
N SER A 131 25.37 6.60 -7.53
CA SER A 131 24.28 5.73 -7.08
C SER A 131 24.85 4.31 -6.97
N PRO A 132 24.60 3.59 -5.86
CA PRO A 132 25.11 2.25 -5.72
C PRO A 132 24.72 1.47 -6.98
N PRO A 133 25.62 0.66 -7.55
CA PRO A 133 25.33 -0.11 -8.75
C PRO A 133 24.05 -0.88 -8.50
N THR A 134 23.13 -0.87 -9.46
CA THR A 134 21.94 -1.72 -9.47
C THR A 134 22.44 -3.11 -9.16
N LEU A 135 22.17 -3.60 -7.95
CA LEU A 135 22.63 -4.92 -7.52
C LEU A 135 21.99 -5.92 -8.47
N ALA A 136 22.76 -6.38 -9.44
CA ALA A 136 22.46 -7.63 -10.13
C ALA A 136 22.52 -8.71 -9.06
N PHE A 137 21.36 -9.04 -8.48
CA PHE A 137 21.28 -10.11 -7.52
C PHE A 137 21.75 -11.39 -8.22
N ALA A 138 22.84 -11.97 -7.70
CA ALA A 138 23.20 -13.34 -8.05
C ALA A 138 21.96 -14.24 -7.85
N PRO A 139 21.76 -15.25 -8.71
CA PRO A 139 20.65 -16.19 -8.50
C PRO A 139 20.79 -16.75 -7.09
N PHE A 140 19.72 -16.59 -6.30
CA PHE A 140 19.68 -17.06 -4.91
C PHE A 140 20.03 -18.55 -4.87
N PRO A 141 20.85 -19.00 -3.89
CA PRO A 141 21.08 -20.42 -3.68
C PRO A 141 19.74 -21.11 -3.47
N GLN A 142 19.55 -22.25 -4.14
CA GLN A 142 18.35 -23.05 -4.02
C GLN A 142 18.09 -23.38 -2.55
N ARG A 143 16.86 -23.15 -2.13
CA ARG A 143 16.30 -23.27 -0.78
C ARG A 143 16.72 -24.59 -0.13
N ARG A 144 17.31 -24.55 1.07
CA ARG A 144 17.18 -25.65 2.04
C ARG A 144 15.75 -25.59 2.57
N GLU A 145 14.98 -26.63 2.29
CA GLU A 145 13.61 -26.79 2.78
C GLU A 145 13.62 -26.80 4.31
N THR A 146 13.00 -25.79 4.92
CA THR A 146 12.65 -25.83 6.34
C THR A 146 11.46 -26.78 6.50
N PRO A 147 11.52 -27.79 7.37
CA PRO A 147 10.38 -28.67 7.62
C PRO A 147 9.29 -27.88 8.35
N GLY A 148 8.16 -27.69 7.73
CA GLY A 148 7.00 -27.13 8.40
C GLY A 148 6.19 -26.17 7.52
N ILE A 149 5.11 -26.72 6.99
CA ILE A 149 4.01 -26.12 6.24
C ILE A 149 4.29 -26.01 4.75
N ASP A 150 3.93 -27.08 4.08
CA ASP A 150 3.78 -27.18 2.62
C ASP A 150 2.56 -26.34 2.19
N ARG A 151 2.70 -24.99 2.20
CA ARG A 151 1.67 -24.10 1.66
C ARG A 151 2.00 -23.83 0.20
N PRO A 152 1.03 -23.91 -0.71
CA PRO A 152 1.28 -23.57 -2.10
C PRO A 152 1.71 -22.11 -2.19
N GLN A 153 2.88 -21.88 -2.81
CA GLN A 153 3.44 -20.54 -2.98
C GLN A 153 2.71 -19.76 -4.09
N PHE A 154 1.85 -20.46 -4.85
CA PHE A 154 1.04 -19.92 -5.93
C PHE A 154 -0.38 -20.46 -5.82
N ARG A 155 -1.34 -19.72 -6.36
CA ARG A 155 -2.68 -20.27 -6.60
C ARG A 155 -2.55 -21.43 -7.59
N PRO A 156 -3.04 -22.63 -7.23
CA PRO A 156 -2.94 -23.78 -8.12
C PRO A 156 -3.55 -23.52 -9.49
N GLY A 157 -2.81 -23.84 -10.54
CA GLY A 157 -3.28 -23.70 -11.91
C GLY A 157 -3.50 -22.27 -12.39
N GLU A 158 -3.02 -21.21 -11.71
CA GLU A 158 -3.23 -19.82 -12.13
C GLU A 158 -1.94 -19.14 -12.60
N ILE A 159 -2.06 -18.38 -13.72
CA ILE A 159 -0.98 -17.57 -14.30
C ILE A 159 -1.47 -16.13 -14.45
N VAL A 160 -0.60 -15.19 -14.13
CA VAL A 160 -0.80 -13.75 -14.34
C VAL A 160 0.10 -13.27 -15.48
N VAL A 161 -0.49 -12.57 -16.44
CA VAL A 161 0.21 -12.07 -17.63
C VAL A 161 0.01 -10.57 -17.76
N LEU A 162 1.09 -9.83 -17.91
CA LEU A 162 1.06 -8.43 -18.33
C LEU A 162 1.24 -8.34 -19.83
N VAL A 163 0.28 -7.76 -20.53
CA VAL A 163 0.37 -7.43 -21.96
C VAL A 163 0.61 -5.94 -22.11
N ARG A 164 1.65 -5.56 -22.88
CA ARG A 164 2.04 -4.15 -23.09
C ARG A 164 2.63 -3.91 -24.47
N GLY A 165 2.62 -2.64 -24.89
CA GLY A 165 3.24 -2.24 -26.17
C GLY A 165 2.47 -2.70 -27.41
N VAL A 166 1.19 -3.05 -27.27
CA VAL A 166 0.31 -3.49 -28.37
C VAL A 166 -0.97 -2.66 -28.39
N ALA A 167 -1.53 -2.46 -29.58
CA ALA A 167 -2.76 -1.69 -29.75
C ALA A 167 -4.00 -2.43 -29.19
N GLU A 168 -4.01 -3.76 -29.34
CA GLU A 168 -5.15 -4.61 -28.98
C GLU A 168 -4.73 -5.69 -27.95
N PRO A 169 -4.60 -5.35 -26.67
CA PRO A 169 -4.15 -6.30 -25.65
C PRO A 169 -5.08 -7.51 -25.48
N ASP A 170 -6.38 -7.31 -25.65
CA ASP A 170 -7.37 -8.38 -25.52
C ASP A 170 -7.23 -9.44 -26.63
N THR A 171 -6.82 -9.03 -27.83
CA THR A 171 -6.52 -9.96 -28.93
C THR A 171 -5.32 -10.82 -28.60
N VAL A 172 -4.26 -10.24 -28.01
CA VAL A 172 -3.09 -11.00 -27.55
C VAL A 172 -3.49 -11.99 -26.47
N ALA A 173 -4.33 -11.57 -25.51
CA ALA A 173 -4.81 -12.46 -24.46
C ALA A 173 -5.62 -13.65 -25.01
N GLN A 174 -6.46 -13.44 -26.03
CA GLN A 174 -7.19 -14.52 -26.70
C GLN A 174 -6.25 -15.48 -27.43
N GLN A 175 -5.22 -14.95 -28.13
CA GLN A 175 -4.20 -15.78 -28.78
C GLN A 175 -3.42 -16.62 -27.78
N LEU A 176 -3.07 -16.05 -26.63
CA LEU A 176 -2.42 -16.78 -25.53
C LEU A 176 -3.33 -17.90 -24.99
N ALA A 177 -4.62 -17.59 -24.76
CA ALA A 177 -5.58 -18.58 -24.28
C ALA A 177 -5.67 -19.78 -25.26
N GLN A 178 -5.80 -19.51 -26.54
CA GLN A 178 -5.87 -20.54 -27.58
C GLN A 178 -4.54 -21.28 -27.76
N GLY A 179 -3.42 -20.55 -27.89
CA GLY A 179 -2.10 -21.13 -28.18
C GLY A 179 -1.56 -22.00 -27.06
N PHE A 180 -1.91 -21.70 -25.81
CA PHE A 180 -1.47 -22.45 -24.62
C PHE A 180 -2.55 -23.30 -23.98
N ASN A 181 -3.75 -23.40 -24.59
CA ASN A 181 -4.90 -24.10 -24.03
C ASN A 181 -5.23 -23.65 -22.61
N LEU A 182 -5.50 -22.36 -22.43
CA LEU A 182 -5.79 -21.71 -21.14
C LEU A 182 -7.21 -21.15 -21.15
N VAL A 183 -7.76 -20.97 -19.96
CA VAL A 183 -9.05 -20.28 -19.79
C VAL A 183 -8.79 -18.89 -19.20
N LEU A 184 -9.21 -17.84 -19.90
CA LEU A 184 -9.16 -16.47 -19.39
C LEU A 184 -10.17 -16.32 -18.24
N GLN A 185 -9.69 -16.00 -17.06
CA GLN A 185 -10.49 -15.84 -15.84
C GLN A 185 -10.82 -14.37 -15.57
N GLU A 186 -9.87 -13.48 -15.85
CA GLU A 186 -9.98 -12.08 -15.49
C GLU A 186 -9.13 -11.19 -16.40
N SER A 187 -9.64 -10.00 -16.72
CA SER A 187 -8.92 -8.90 -17.39
C SER A 187 -8.95 -7.69 -16.47
N LEU A 188 -7.77 -7.14 -16.13
CA LEU A 188 -7.63 -5.99 -15.25
C LEU A 188 -7.07 -4.80 -16.03
N ASN A 189 -7.80 -3.69 -15.97
CA ASN A 189 -7.33 -2.39 -16.40
C ASN A 189 -6.93 -1.57 -15.18
N LEU A 190 -5.63 -1.53 -14.87
CA LEU A 190 -5.09 -0.81 -13.73
C LEU A 190 -4.45 0.48 -14.24
N ALA A 191 -4.99 1.64 -13.85
CA ALA A 191 -4.55 2.94 -14.35
C ALA A 191 -3.06 3.21 -14.11
N LEU A 192 -2.51 2.70 -13.00
CA LEU A 192 -1.08 2.77 -12.69
C LEU A 192 -0.19 2.07 -13.73
N LEU A 193 -0.72 1.12 -14.49
CA LEU A 193 0.02 0.41 -15.54
C LEU A 193 -0.11 1.07 -16.93
N GLY A 194 -0.76 2.24 -17.00
CA GLY A 194 -0.96 2.97 -18.26
C GLY A 194 -1.75 2.18 -19.29
N ALA A 195 -1.20 2.07 -20.49
CA ALA A 195 -1.84 1.31 -21.59
C ALA A 195 -1.70 -0.22 -21.47
N SER A 196 -0.98 -0.72 -20.47
CA SER A 196 -0.81 -2.16 -20.25
C SER A 196 -2.06 -2.78 -19.63
N ARG A 197 -2.28 -4.07 -19.88
CA ARG A 197 -3.36 -4.85 -19.27
C ARG A 197 -2.86 -6.10 -18.61
N VAL A 198 -3.48 -6.46 -17.49
CA VAL A 198 -3.18 -7.69 -16.76
C VAL A 198 -4.29 -8.70 -16.99
N TYR A 199 -3.91 -9.92 -17.30
CA TYR A 199 -4.81 -11.05 -17.50
C TYR A 199 -4.48 -12.16 -16.55
N ARG A 200 -5.51 -12.77 -15.97
CA ARG A 200 -5.37 -13.98 -15.16
C ARG A 200 -5.99 -15.15 -15.92
N PHE A 201 -5.19 -16.18 -16.11
CA PHE A 201 -5.57 -17.40 -16.78
C PHE A 201 -5.57 -18.58 -15.82
N SER A 202 -6.42 -19.57 -16.07
CA SER A 202 -6.30 -20.90 -15.48
C SER A 202 -5.74 -21.91 -16.48
N VAL A 203 -4.96 -22.86 -15.97
CA VAL A 203 -4.36 -24.00 -16.68
C VAL A 203 -5.19 -25.23 -16.38
N PRO A 204 -6.10 -25.68 -17.28
CA PRO A 204 -7.10 -26.69 -16.97
C PRO A 204 -6.52 -28.12 -16.97
N ASP A 205 -5.33 -28.34 -17.50
CA ASP A 205 -4.73 -29.66 -17.74
C ASP A 205 -3.62 -30.05 -16.75
N ASN A 206 -3.54 -29.36 -15.61
CA ASN A 206 -2.59 -29.63 -14.54
C ASN A 206 -1.08 -29.57 -14.94
N ARG A 207 -0.75 -28.95 -16.08
CA ARG A 207 0.66 -28.67 -16.40
C ARG A 207 1.28 -27.75 -15.34
N PRO A 208 2.58 -27.88 -15.04
CA PRO A 208 3.26 -26.96 -14.12
C PRO A 208 3.11 -25.52 -14.60
N VAL A 209 2.55 -24.66 -13.77
CA VAL A 209 2.25 -23.25 -14.09
C VAL A 209 3.51 -22.48 -14.44
N GLU A 210 4.64 -22.82 -13.83
CA GLU A 210 5.95 -22.19 -14.08
C GLU A 210 6.41 -22.45 -15.51
N THR A 211 6.22 -23.69 -16.01
CA THR A 211 6.60 -24.08 -17.39
C THR A 211 5.74 -23.33 -18.41
N VAL A 212 4.44 -23.25 -18.18
CA VAL A 212 3.51 -22.54 -19.07
C VAL A 212 3.81 -21.04 -19.05
N ALA A 213 4.01 -20.45 -17.88
CA ALA A 213 4.33 -19.03 -17.71
C ALA A 213 5.66 -18.67 -18.40
N ALA A 214 6.69 -19.50 -18.24
CA ALA A 214 7.98 -19.29 -18.92
C ALA A 214 7.84 -19.32 -20.45
N ALA A 215 7.03 -20.24 -20.99
CA ALA A 215 6.77 -20.31 -22.44
C ALA A 215 6.01 -19.07 -22.94
N MET A 216 5.00 -18.59 -22.18
CA MET A 216 4.21 -17.40 -22.52
C MET A 216 5.04 -16.13 -22.51
N SER A 217 6.04 -16.02 -21.63
CA SER A 217 6.89 -14.82 -21.50
C SER A 217 7.71 -14.51 -22.77
N ASN A 218 7.86 -15.49 -23.69
CA ASN A 218 8.55 -15.31 -24.96
C ASN A 218 7.61 -14.83 -26.10
N THR A 219 6.31 -14.62 -25.82
CA THR A 219 5.35 -14.19 -26.83
C THR A 219 5.43 -12.68 -27.05
N PRO A 220 5.45 -12.18 -28.30
CA PRO A 220 5.41 -10.75 -28.57
C PRO A 220 4.22 -10.06 -27.91
N GLY A 221 4.46 -8.92 -27.28
CA GLY A 221 3.44 -8.15 -26.53
C GLY A 221 3.24 -8.60 -25.10
N VAL A 222 3.87 -9.70 -24.65
CA VAL A 222 3.91 -10.13 -23.25
C VAL A 222 5.07 -9.42 -22.55
N GLY A 223 4.77 -8.63 -21.53
CA GLY A 223 5.76 -7.99 -20.67
C GLY A 223 6.35 -8.97 -19.67
N PHE A 224 5.50 -9.77 -19.07
CA PHE A 224 5.85 -10.94 -18.25
C PHE A 224 4.66 -11.91 -18.16
N ALA A 225 4.93 -13.17 -17.85
CA ALA A 225 3.96 -14.17 -17.41
C ALA A 225 4.55 -14.92 -16.22
N VAL A 226 3.79 -15.01 -15.13
CA VAL A 226 4.23 -15.62 -13.86
C VAL A 226 3.09 -16.38 -13.20
N PRO A 227 3.37 -17.40 -12.35
CA PRO A 227 2.37 -18.00 -11.50
C PRO A 227 1.72 -16.96 -10.57
N ASN A 228 0.42 -17.09 -10.25
CA ASN A 228 -0.28 -16.16 -9.34
C ASN A 228 0.16 -16.39 -7.90
N SER A 229 1.11 -15.60 -7.42
CA SER A 229 1.74 -15.74 -6.10
C SER A 229 0.75 -15.55 -4.94
N VAL A 230 0.95 -16.31 -3.86
CA VAL A 230 0.20 -16.18 -2.60
C VAL A 230 1.01 -15.39 -1.58
N TYR A 231 0.34 -14.46 -0.89
CA TYR A 231 0.88 -13.69 0.22
C TYR A 231 0.11 -14.01 1.49
N THR A 232 0.77 -13.94 2.64
CA THR A 232 0.17 -14.24 3.95
C THR A 232 0.43 -13.11 4.94
N LEU A 233 -0.55 -12.90 5.85
CA LEU A 233 -0.38 -12.05 7.02
C LEU A 233 0.38 -12.84 8.09
N ARG A 234 1.23 -12.15 8.88
CA ARG A 234 2.03 -12.77 9.91
C ARG A 234 2.02 -11.94 11.18
N GLY A 235 1.62 -12.57 12.29
CA GLY A 235 1.68 -12.02 13.65
C GLY A 235 1.33 -13.11 14.65
N SER A 236 1.88 -13.03 15.88
CA SER A 236 1.60 -13.97 16.96
C SER A 236 1.22 -13.22 18.25
N ALA A 237 0.41 -13.83 19.12
CA ALA A 237 0.14 -13.33 20.47
C ALA A 237 1.38 -13.48 21.34
N ALA A 238 1.70 -12.46 22.18
CA ALA A 238 2.93 -12.39 22.96
C ALA A 238 2.68 -12.16 24.46
N LYS A 239 3.73 -12.30 25.29
CA LYS A 239 3.70 -12.04 26.75
C LYS A 239 3.50 -10.55 27.06
N ARG A 240 2.79 -10.26 28.17
CA ARG A 240 2.40 -8.91 28.60
C ARG A 240 3.59 -8.07 29.06
N SER A 241 3.67 -6.81 28.58
CA SER A 241 4.50 -5.75 29.13
C SER A 241 3.75 -4.96 30.22
N ASN A 242 4.49 -4.37 31.18
CA ASN A 242 3.91 -3.56 32.26
C ASN A 242 3.49 -2.15 31.80
N ASP A 243 3.98 -1.66 30.67
CA ASP A 243 3.63 -0.35 30.12
C ASP A 243 2.68 -0.52 28.94
N LEU A 244 1.42 -0.10 29.10
CA LEU A 244 0.34 -0.45 28.15
C LEU A 244 0.61 -0.06 26.70
N GLN A 245 1.27 1.08 26.43
CA GLN A 245 1.66 1.51 25.08
C GLN A 245 3.12 2.01 25.07
N TYR A 246 4.07 1.17 25.48
CA TYR A 246 5.48 1.55 25.60
C TYR A 246 6.07 2.12 24.29
N ALA A 247 5.54 1.72 23.14
CA ALA A 247 6.01 2.17 21.84
C ALA A 247 5.90 3.70 21.66
N LEU A 248 4.87 4.33 22.24
CA LEU A 248 4.63 5.76 22.05
C LEU A 248 5.73 6.62 22.71
N PRO A 249 6.04 6.50 24.02
CA PRO A 249 7.12 7.25 24.61
C PRO A 249 8.49 6.85 24.04
N LYS A 250 8.70 5.58 23.71
CA LYS A 250 9.96 5.08 23.15
C LYS A 250 10.32 5.73 21.81
N MET A 251 9.34 5.97 20.97
CA MET A 251 9.50 6.65 19.68
C MET A 251 9.29 8.17 19.76
N HIS A 252 9.21 8.77 20.95
CA HIS A 252 8.92 10.20 21.18
C HIS A 252 7.63 10.69 20.50
N VAL A 253 6.63 9.80 20.36
CA VAL A 253 5.35 10.09 19.71
C VAL A 253 4.57 11.22 20.40
N PRO A 254 4.47 11.32 21.74
CA PRO A 254 3.75 12.42 22.37
C PRO A 254 4.29 13.80 22.00
N ALA A 255 5.62 13.96 21.89
CA ALA A 255 6.25 15.20 21.43
C ALA A 255 5.98 15.47 19.96
N ALA A 256 6.00 14.44 19.11
CA ALA A 256 5.65 14.56 17.70
C ALA A 256 4.18 14.94 17.50
N GLN A 257 3.26 14.36 18.27
CA GLN A 257 1.82 14.66 18.20
C GLN A 257 1.46 16.07 18.67
N ALA A 258 2.30 16.72 19.46
CA ALA A 258 2.17 18.14 19.76
C ALA A 258 2.41 19.03 18.54
N MET A 259 3.10 18.51 17.50
CA MET A 259 3.42 19.23 16.25
C MET A 259 2.48 18.87 15.08
N GLY A 260 1.82 17.73 15.14
CA GLY A 260 0.90 17.23 14.10
C GLY A 260 0.31 15.88 14.50
N ARG A 261 -0.87 15.55 13.94
CA ARG A 261 -1.62 14.34 14.27
C ARG A 261 -2.02 13.51 13.04
N GLY A 262 -1.45 13.82 11.85
CA GLY A 262 -1.71 13.16 10.56
C GLY A 262 -2.83 13.82 9.75
N ARG A 263 -3.27 15.04 10.12
CA ARG A 263 -4.38 15.73 9.46
C ARG A 263 -4.11 15.99 7.98
N GLY A 264 -5.10 15.69 7.13
CA GLY A 264 -5.01 15.91 5.68
C GLY A 264 -4.20 14.84 4.94
N VAL A 265 -3.61 13.88 5.65
CA VAL A 265 -2.84 12.78 5.04
C VAL A 265 -3.73 11.55 4.88
N THR A 266 -3.64 10.90 3.73
CA THR A 266 -4.38 9.66 3.44
C THR A 266 -3.43 8.48 3.40
N VAL A 267 -3.72 7.47 4.22
CA VAL A 267 -2.97 6.22 4.33
C VAL A 267 -3.82 5.07 3.80
N GLY A 268 -3.30 4.31 2.85
CA GLY A 268 -3.85 3.04 2.39
C GLY A 268 -3.30 1.90 3.25
N VAL A 269 -4.15 1.24 4.01
CA VAL A 269 -3.82 0.01 4.75
C VAL A 269 -4.30 -1.15 3.94
N ILE A 270 -3.38 -1.89 3.30
CA ILE A 270 -3.67 -3.08 2.51
C ILE A 270 -3.48 -4.29 3.42
N ASP A 271 -4.61 -4.86 3.89
CA ASP A 271 -4.59 -5.85 4.96
C ASP A 271 -5.82 -6.77 4.91
N SER A 272 -6.14 -7.43 6.00
CA SER A 272 -7.39 -8.14 6.23
C SER A 272 -8.54 -7.18 6.60
N GLY A 273 -9.69 -7.72 6.99
CA GLY A 273 -10.85 -6.94 7.44
C GLY A 273 -10.57 -6.16 8.72
N VAL A 274 -11.20 -5.00 8.88
CA VAL A 274 -11.08 -4.13 10.06
C VAL A 274 -12.39 -4.07 10.82
N ASP A 275 -12.36 -4.23 12.15
CA ASP A 275 -13.49 -3.98 13.02
C ASP A 275 -13.67 -2.47 13.28
N ALA A 276 -14.38 -1.81 12.37
CA ALA A 276 -14.65 -0.38 12.48
C ALA A 276 -15.57 0.00 13.66
N LYS A 277 -16.17 -1.00 14.35
CA LYS A 277 -17.00 -0.78 15.53
C LYS A 277 -16.18 -0.81 16.82
N HIS A 278 -14.90 -1.17 16.74
CA HIS A 278 -14.03 -1.17 17.91
C HIS A 278 -13.97 0.23 18.56
N PRO A 279 -14.08 0.36 19.90
CA PRO A 279 -14.10 1.65 20.60
C PRO A 279 -12.92 2.57 20.23
N SER A 280 -11.71 2.01 20.07
CA SER A 280 -10.52 2.76 19.68
C SER A 280 -10.55 3.28 18.23
N LEU A 281 -11.41 2.74 17.36
CA LEU A 281 -11.55 3.17 15.97
C LEU A 281 -12.80 4.02 15.71
N LYS A 282 -13.67 4.17 16.70
CA LYS A 282 -14.95 4.88 16.57
C LYS A 282 -14.80 6.32 16.04
N ASN A 283 -13.73 7.01 16.42
CA ASN A 283 -13.46 8.39 16.04
C ASN A 283 -12.38 8.51 14.94
N ALA A 284 -11.86 7.39 14.44
CA ALA A 284 -10.88 7.39 13.36
C ALA A 284 -11.56 7.77 12.02
N HIS A 285 -10.83 8.52 11.18
CA HIS A 285 -11.29 8.86 9.84
C HIS A 285 -11.12 7.65 8.89
N LEU A 286 -11.96 6.64 9.06
CA LEU A 286 -11.83 5.32 8.43
C LEU A 286 -12.83 5.14 7.28
N LYS A 287 -12.32 4.69 6.12
CA LYS A 287 -13.13 4.23 4.99
C LYS A 287 -12.74 2.80 4.64
N LEU A 288 -13.70 1.90 4.62
CA LEU A 288 -13.50 0.48 4.34
C LEU A 288 -13.73 0.17 2.88
N PHE A 289 -12.86 -0.65 2.31
CA PHE A 289 -12.99 -1.21 0.97
C PHE A 289 -12.75 -2.71 0.99
N ASP A 290 -13.31 -3.40 0.01
CA ASP A 290 -13.16 -4.84 -0.13
C ASP A 290 -12.84 -5.19 -1.60
N VAL A 291 -11.69 -5.79 -1.83
CA VAL A 291 -11.27 -6.29 -3.15
C VAL A 291 -11.21 -7.82 -3.21
N VAL A 292 -11.57 -8.48 -2.10
CA VAL A 292 -11.61 -9.95 -2.02
C VAL A 292 -12.89 -10.48 -2.66
N THR A 293 -12.74 -11.39 -3.62
CA THR A 293 -13.87 -11.98 -4.35
C THR A 293 -14.41 -13.26 -3.72
N SER A 294 -13.61 -13.93 -2.86
CA SER A 294 -13.94 -15.19 -2.19
C SER A 294 -13.43 -15.21 -0.77
N GLY A 295 -13.83 -16.20 0.02
CA GLY A 295 -13.42 -16.34 1.42
C GLY A 295 -14.32 -15.64 2.43
N ILE A 296 -13.93 -15.68 3.69
CA ILE A 296 -14.69 -15.13 4.82
C ILE A 296 -14.41 -13.63 4.93
N LYS A 297 -15.45 -12.83 4.88
CA LYS A 297 -15.39 -11.37 4.86
C LYS A 297 -15.66 -10.69 6.21
N GLU A 298 -15.41 -11.40 7.28
CA GLU A 298 -15.52 -10.83 8.63
C GLU A 298 -14.33 -9.93 8.97
N PRO A 299 -14.46 -9.04 9.96
CA PRO A 299 -13.32 -8.33 10.53
C PRO A 299 -12.27 -9.33 11.04
N ASP A 300 -11.02 -8.95 10.92
CA ASP A 300 -9.89 -9.77 11.33
C ASP A 300 -9.01 -9.00 12.32
N MET A 301 -8.36 -9.75 13.19
CA MET A 301 -7.49 -9.21 14.24
C MET A 301 -6.36 -8.37 13.65
N HIS A 302 -5.69 -8.86 12.60
CA HIS A 302 -4.48 -8.23 12.08
C HIS A 302 -4.77 -6.85 11.47
N GLY A 303 -5.74 -6.73 10.55
CA GLY A 303 -6.11 -5.44 9.97
C GLY A 303 -6.67 -4.44 10.98
N THR A 304 -7.38 -4.94 12.02
CA THR A 304 -7.87 -4.12 13.13
C THR A 304 -6.71 -3.55 13.95
N ALA A 305 -5.72 -4.39 14.31
CA ALA A 305 -4.53 -4.01 15.06
C ALA A 305 -3.68 -2.99 14.29
N ILE A 306 -3.37 -3.27 13.02
CA ILE A 306 -2.58 -2.36 12.16
C ILE A 306 -3.26 -0.99 12.06
N THR A 307 -4.56 -0.97 11.78
CA THR A 307 -5.33 0.28 11.69
C THR A 307 -5.32 1.04 13.02
N GLY A 308 -5.43 0.34 14.15
CA GLY A 308 -5.41 0.92 15.48
C GLY A 308 -4.05 1.53 15.85
N ILE A 309 -2.95 0.85 15.56
CA ILE A 309 -1.60 1.38 15.78
C ILE A 309 -1.39 2.67 15.00
N ILE A 310 -1.88 2.74 13.76
CA ILE A 310 -1.74 3.94 12.94
C ILE A 310 -2.65 5.07 13.45
N ALA A 311 -3.96 4.81 13.68
CA ALA A 311 -4.95 5.88 13.76
C ALA A 311 -6.00 5.73 14.87
N ALA A 312 -5.76 4.90 15.90
CA ALA A 312 -6.69 4.81 17.03
C ALA A 312 -6.92 6.19 17.68
N SER A 313 -8.18 6.47 18.01
CA SER A 313 -8.62 7.71 18.66
C SER A 313 -9.78 7.41 19.61
N GLY A 314 -9.46 6.94 20.80
CA GLY A 314 -10.40 6.50 21.83
C GLY A 314 -9.68 5.94 23.04
N ASP A 315 -10.00 4.71 23.42
CA ASP A 315 -9.39 4.04 24.58
C ASP A 315 -7.90 3.75 24.39
N MET A 316 -7.42 3.81 23.16
CA MET A 316 -6.03 3.70 22.75
C MET A 316 -5.67 4.89 21.84
N VAL A 317 -4.39 5.28 21.81
CA VAL A 317 -3.88 6.36 20.95
C VAL A 317 -3.03 5.76 19.84
N GLY A 318 -3.40 6.01 18.58
CA GLY A 318 -2.59 5.71 17.41
C GLY A 318 -1.51 6.78 17.18
N ILE A 319 -0.56 6.48 16.32
CA ILE A 319 0.55 7.40 15.99
C ILE A 319 0.02 8.66 15.29
N ALA A 320 -0.90 8.51 14.34
CA ALA A 320 -1.47 9.58 13.52
C ALA A 320 -3.02 9.56 13.59
N PRO A 321 -3.63 9.91 14.73
CA PRO A 321 -5.05 9.70 14.98
C PRO A 321 -5.99 10.58 14.14
N GLU A 322 -5.47 11.60 13.44
CA GLU A 322 -6.25 12.44 12.52
C GLU A 322 -5.97 12.15 11.04
N ALA A 323 -5.16 11.11 10.75
CA ALA A 323 -4.97 10.64 9.38
C ALA A 323 -6.24 9.98 8.85
N ARG A 324 -6.49 10.12 7.55
CA ARG A 324 -7.55 9.39 6.87
C ARG A 324 -7.04 8.01 6.47
N ILE A 325 -7.72 6.98 6.93
CA ILE A 325 -7.35 5.59 6.66
C ILE A 325 -8.29 5.00 5.61
N LEU A 326 -7.72 4.51 4.53
CA LEU A 326 -8.39 3.67 3.53
C LEU A 326 -8.00 2.23 3.86
N ALA A 327 -8.84 1.53 4.62
CA ALA A 327 -8.62 0.14 4.95
C ALA A 327 -9.15 -0.73 3.82
N VAL A 328 -8.24 -1.33 3.06
CA VAL A 328 -8.55 -2.17 1.91
C VAL A 328 -8.37 -3.62 2.30
N ARG A 329 -9.49 -4.34 2.43
CA ARG A 329 -9.45 -5.78 2.64
C ARG A 329 -8.95 -6.46 1.37
N ALA A 330 -7.71 -6.92 1.41
CA ALA A 330 -7.06 -7.69 0.36
C ALA A 330 -6.82 -9.15 0.79
N PHE A 331 -6.90 -9.44 2.07
CA PHE A 331 -6.69 -10.76 2.67
C PHE A 331 -7.98 -11.28 3.30
N ALA A 332 -8.25 -12.55 3.08
CA ALA A 332 -9.34 -13.26 3.74
C ALA A 332 -8.98 -14.74 3.91
N PRO A 333 -9.41 -15.39 5.01
CA PRO A 333 -9.27 -16.84 5.14
C PRO A 333 -10.22 -17.53 4.16
N GLU A 334 -9.75 -18.58 3.50
CA GLU A 334 -10.59 -19.37 2.59
C GLU A 334 -11.70 -20.09 3.37
N LYS A 335 -11.37 -20.58 4.56
CA LYS A 335 -12.28 -21.23 5.50
C LYS A 335 -12.05 -20.71 6.91
N LEU A 336 -13.07 -20.87 7.77
CA LEU A 336 -12.97 -20.52 9.18
C LEU A 336 -11.80 -21.27 9.86
N GLY A 337 -10.95 -20.53 10.59
CA GLY A 337 -9.78 -21.08 11.27
C GLY A 337 -8.52 -21.18 10.40
N MET A 338 -8.57 -20.84 9.12
CA MET A 338 -7.39 -20.70 8.27
C MET A 338 -6.79 -19.30 8.38
N ALA A 339 -5.50 -19.17 8.12
CA ALA A 339 -4.86 -17.87 8.03
C ALA A 339 -5.36 -17.11 6.80
N PRO A 340 -5.54 -15.77 6.91
CA PRO A 340 -5.88 -14.96 5.76
C PRO A 340 -4.79 -14.99 4.69
N GLU A 341 -5.21 -15.18 3.45
CA GLU A 341 -4.33 -15.23 2.27
C GLU A 341 -4.85 -14.32 1.17
N THR A 342 -3.98 -13.98 0.23
CA THR A 342 -4.32 -13.21 -0.95
C THR A 342 -3.50 -13.64 -2.16
N SER A 343 -3.81 -13.07 -3.32
CA SER A 343 -3.07 -13.28 -4.56
C SER A 343 -2.45 -11.97 -5.07
N ALA A 344 -1.48 -12.08 -5.96
CA ALA A 344 -0.84 -10.93 -6.61
C ALA A 344 -1.86 -10.02 -7.32
N THR A 345 -2.85 -10.60 -7.99
CA THR A 345 -3.90 -9.82 -8.68
C THR A 345 -4.80 -9.06 -7.71
N THR A 346 -5.12 -9.66 -6.56
CA THR A 346 -5.91 -8.99 -5.51
C THR A 346 -5.11 -7.84 -4.89
N LEU A 347 -3.81 -8.03 -4.63
CA LEU A 347 -2.92 -6.96 -4.15
C LEU A 347 -2.81 -5.80 -5.15
N ALA A 348 -2.68 -6.11 -6.46
CA ALA A 348 -2.64 -5.08 -7.49
C ALA A 348 -3.94 -4.24 -7.51
N LYS A 349 -5.10 -4.88 -7.38
CA LYS A 349 -6.39 -4.18 -7.23
C LYS A 349 -6.43 -3.32 -5.98
N ALA A 350 -5.92 -3.81 -4.85
CA ALA A 350 -5.90 -3.09 -3.59
C ALA A 350 -5.02 -1.83 -3.68
N VAL A 351 -3.82 -1.95 -4.25
CA VAL A 351 -2.91 -0.80 -4.49
C VAL A 351 -3.57 0.21 -5.41
N GLN A 352 -4.13 -0.23 -6.56
CA GLN A 352 -4.81 0.65 -7.49
C GLN A 352 -5.97 1.39 -6.81
N LEU A 353 -6.84 0.67 -6.12
CA LEU A 353 -8.00 1.25 -5.45
C LEU A 353 -7.59 2.31 -4.40
N ALA A 354 -6.62 1.98 -3.54
CA ALA A 354 -6.15 2.93 -2.53
C ALA A 354 -5.51 4.17 -3.17
N PHE A 355 -4.75 3.99 -4.25
CA PHE A 355 -4.15 5.07 -5.02
C PHE A 355 -5.21 6.00 -5.63
N ASP A 356 -6.23 5.44 -6.29
CA ASP A 356 -7.35 6.19 -6.89
C ASP A 356 -8.18 6.95 -5.85
N GLN A 357 -8.22 6.45 -4.62
CA GLN A 357 -8.87 7.13 -3.48
C GLN A 357 -7.95 8.16 -2.78
N GLY A 358 -6.76 8.41 -3.32
CA GLY A 358 -5.83 9.45 -2.90
C GLY A 358 -4.87 9.04 -1.78
N ALA A 359 -4.60 7.74 -1.59
CA ALA A 359 -3.54 7.30 -0.68
C ALA A 359 -2.19 7.84 -1.14
N ARG A 360 -1.43 8.42 -0.20
CA ARG A 360 -0.06 8.87 -0.38
C ARG A 360 0.94 7.95 0.33
N ILE A 361 0.50 7.25 1.36
CA ILE A 361 1.27 6.29 2.13
C ILE A 361 0.56 4.95 2.06
N PHE A 362 1.31 3.89 1.85
CA PHE A 362 0.79 2.52 1.78
C PHE A 362 1.44 1.67 2.85
N ASN A 363 0.63 1.12 3.76
CA ASN A 363 1.08 0.11 4.72
C ASN A 363 0.84 -1.28 4.16
N MET A 364 1.90 -2.08 4.08
CA MET A 364 1.92 -3.43 3.54
C MET A 364 2.51 -4.40 4.56
N SER A 365 1.72 -4.72 5.59
CA SER A 365 2.11 -5.58 6.71
C SER A 365 2.00 -7.07 6.37
N PHE A 366 2.51 -7.47 5.20
CA PHE A 366 2.46 -8.84 4.69
C PHE A 366 3.77 -9.22 3.99
N ALA A 367 3.96 -10.51 3.79
CA ALA A 367 5.12 -11.05 3.12
C ALA A 367 4.75 -12.15 2.11
N GLY A 368 5.53 -12.24 1.05
CA GLY A 368 5.40 -13.25 0.02
C GLY A 368 6.66 -13.32 -0.85
N ARG A 369 6.50 -13.86 -2.05
CA ARG A 369 7.58 -13.96 -3.03
C ARG A 369 7.74 -12.67 -3.83
N ARG A 370 8.87 -12.56 -4.52
CA ARG A 370 9.09 -11.50 -5.51
C ARG A 370 8.06 -11.63 -6.64
N GLU A 371 7.27 -10.58 -6.87
CA GLU A 371 6.16 -10.60 -7.82
C GLU A 371 6.25 -9.41 -8.78
N PRO A 372 6.47 -9.65 -10.09
CA PRO A 372 6.65 -8.57 -11.06
C PRO A 372 5.47 -7.60 -11.16
N LEU A 373 4.23 -8.10 -11.04
CA LEU A 373 3.04 -7.24 -11.09
C LEU A 373 3.04 -6.23 -9.95
N LEU A 374 3.35 -6.68 -8.72
CA LEU A 374 3.38 -5.80 -7.56
C LEU A 374 4.53 -4.79 -7.65
N ILE A 375 5.69 -5.18 -8.22
CA ILE A 375 6.80 -4.27 -8.50
C ILE A 375 6.35 -3.15 -9.44
N GLU A 376 5.74 -3.48 -10.57
CA GLU A 376 5.25 -2.49 -11.55
C GLU A 376 4.24 -1.52 -10.90
N MET A 377 3.33 -2.02 -10.07
CA MET A 377 2.36 -1.20 -9.35
C MET A 377 3.06 -0.23 -8.37
N ILE A 378 4.01 -0.73 -7.59
CA ILE A 378 4.79 0.08 -6.64
C ILE A 378 5.62 1.12 -7.39
N ASP A 379 6.32 0.73 -8.45
CA ASP A 379 7.18 1.62 -9.24
C ASP A 379 6.40 2.79 -9.83
N ASN A 380 5.23 2.50 -10.41
CA ASN A 380 4.39 3.53 -11.03
C ASN A 380 3.73 4.46 -9.99
N ALA A 381 3.29 3.93 -8.85
CA ALA A 381 2.74 4.75 -7.78
C ALA A 381 3.84 5.58 -7.08
N TYR A 382 5.03 5.01 -6.87
CA TYR A 382 6.20 5.72 -6.33
C TYR A 382 6.61 6.89 -7.23
N ALA A 383 6.65 6.71 -8.55
CA ALA A 383 6.95 7.77 -9.51
C ALA A 383 5.93 8.93 -9.44
N GLN A 384 4.72 8.66 -8.95
CA GLN A 384 3.67 9.65 -8.69
C GLN A 384 3.63 10.15 -7.24
N GLY A 385 4.69 9.88 -6.47
CA GLY A 385 4.92 10.39 -5.12
C GLY A 385 4.30 9.57 -3.99
N ALA A 386 3.91 8.31 -4.24
CA ALA A 386 3.49 7.41 -3.16
C ALA A 386 4.68 6.90 -2.35
N VAL A 387 4.47 6.66 -1.06
CA VAL A 387 5.43 6.08 -0.12
C VAL A 387 4.91 4.71 0.31
N PHE A 388 5.77 3.70 0.25
CA PHE A 388 5.43 2.34 0.62
C PHE A 388 6.23 1.90 1.84
N VAL A 389 5.55 1.37 2.85
CA VAL A 389 6.12 0.83 4.08
C VAL A 389 5.73 -0.63 4.19
N ALA A 390 6.68 -1.51 4.47
CA ALA A 390 6.41 -2.93 4.62
C ALA A 390 7.17 -3.57 5.78
N ALA A 391 6.59 -4.65 6.29
CA ALA A 391 7.17 -5.50 7.29
C ALA A 391 8.38 -6.27 6.74
N ALA A 392 9.52 -6.25 7.44
CA ALA A 392 10.75 -6.95 7.00
C ALA A 392 10.60 -8.47 6.89
N GLY A 393 9.62 -9.06 7.57
CA GLY A 393 9.34 -10.51 7.61
C GLY A 393 9.52 -11.09 9.00
N ASN A 394 8.89 -12.26 9.25
CA ASN A 394 8.89 -12.94 10.56
C ASN A 394 9.26 -14.42 10.41
N GLU A 395 10.18 -14.74 9.51
CA GLU A 395 10.61 -16.13 9.22
C GLU A 395 11.98 -16.47 9.83
N GLY A 396 12.57 -15.51 10.57
CA GLY A 396 13.82 -15.68 11.28
C GLY A 396 15.01 -15.00 10.60
N PRO A 397 16.17 -14.95 11.32
CA PRO A 397 17.35 -14.19 10.90
C PRO A 397 17.98 -14.70 9.60
N ASP A 398 17.86 -16.00 9.33
CA ASP A 398 18.45 -16.66 8.16
C ASP A 398 17.47 -16.78 6.99
N ALA A 399 16.26 -16.25 7.13
CA ALA A 399 15.25 -16.31 6.09
C ALA A 399 15.63 -15.42 4.89
N PRO A 400 15.22 -15.82 3.67
CA PRO A 400 15.45 -14.98 2.49
C PRO A 400 14.71 -13.64 2.62
N PRO A 401 15.14 -12.61 1.85
CA PRO A 401 14.45 -11.33 1.83
C PRO A 401 12.96 -11.47 1.53
N ALA A 402 12.13 -10.84 2.35
CA ALA A 402 10.68 -10.87 2.21
C ALA A 402 10.20 -9.75 1.26
N PHE A 403 9.22 -10.05 0.41
CA PHE A 403 8.62 -9.08 -0.48
C PHE A 403 7.18 -8.74 -0.02
N PRO A 404 6.79 -7.45 -0.09
CA PRO A 404 7.39 -6.36 -0.87
C PRO A 404 8.54 -5.60 -0.16
N ALA A 405 8.85 -5.87 1.10
CA ALA A 405 9.86 -5.11 1.87
C ALA A 405 11.22 -5.01 1.17
N ALA A 406 11.66 -6.09 0.51
CA ALA A 406 12.95 -6.14 -0.18
C ALA A 406 12.98 -5.43 -1.55
N TYR A 407 11.92 -4.70 -1.94
CA TYR A 407 11.99 -3.83 -3.12
C TYR A 407 12.63 -2.49 -2.77
N ASP A 408 13.53 -2.00 -3.63
CA ASP A 408 14.33 -0.78 -3.38
C ASP A 408 13.50 0.46 -3.04
N LYS A 409 12.27 0.55 -3.57
CA LYS A 409 11.36 1.69 -3.36
C LYS A 409 10.47 1.54 -2.12
N VAL A 410 10.56 0.41 -1.42
CA VAL A 410 9.79 0.14 -0.21
C VAL A 410 10.63 0.41 1.03
N ILE A 411 10.04 1.01 2.03
CA ILE A 411 10.62 1.25 3.35
C ILE A 411 10.39 -0.03 4.17
N ALA A 412 11.42 -0.84 4.32
CA ALA A 412 11.38 -2.08 5.09
C ALA A 412 11.64 -1.81 6.57
N ILE A 413 10.75 -2.25 7.43
CA ILE A 413 10.82 -2.03 8.87
C ILE A 413 10.92 -3.34 9.62
N THR A 414 11.96 -3.45 10.47
CA THR A 414 12.14 -4.54 11.42
C THR A 414 11.53 -4.19 12.78
N ALA A 415 11.43 -5.19 13.67
CA ALA A 415 10.78 -5.05 14.96
C ALA A 415 11.79 -5.12 16.12
N THR A 416 11.60 -4.25 17.14
CA THR A 416 12.28 -4.33 18.44
C THR A 416 11.28 -4.50 19.57
N ASP A 417 11.77 -4.95 20.72
CA ASP A 417 11.03 -4.97 21.97
C ASP A 417 11.20 -3.67 22.78
N GLU A 418 10.71 -3.67 24.02
CA GLU A 418 10.80 -2.54 24.95
C GLU A 418 12.24 -2.24 25.42
N THR A 419 13.18 -3.19 25.27
CA THR A 419 14.59 -3.07 25.66
C THR A 419 15.54 -2.83 24.49
N ASP A 420 14.99 -2.56 23.29
CA ASP A 420 15.71 -2.39 22.01
C ASP A 420 16.33 -3.68 21.45
N GLU A 421 15.98 -4.84 22.00
CA GLU A 421 16.40 -6.11 21.42
C GLU A 421 15.58 -6.40 20.16
N ILE A 422 16.28 -6.92 19.16
CA ILE A 422 15.63 -7.28 17.89
C ILE A 422 14.67 -8.46 18.07
N TYR A 423 13.51 -8.40 17.43
CA TYR A 423 12.57 -9.51 17.42
C TYR A 423 13.21 -10.78 16.87
N ASP A 424 13.21 -11.87 17.66
CA ASP A 424 13.91 -13.13 17.32
C ASP A 424 13.49 -13.73 15.99
N HIS A 425 12.22 -13.55 15.62
CA HIS A 425 11.67 -14.04 14.37
C HIS A 425 11.80 -13.05 13.20
N ALA A 426 12.36 -11.84 13.41
CA ALA A 426 12.51 -10.89 12.33
C ALA A 426 13.51 -11.39 11.27
N ASN A 427 13.14 -11.23 10.00
CA ASN A 427 14.09 -11.40 8.91
C ASN A 427 15.15 -10.29 8.98
N ARG A 428 16.38 -10.62 8.62
CA ARG A 428 17.52 -9.69 8.61
C ARG A 428 18.03 -9.49 7.19
N GLY A 429 18.67 -8.35 6.96
CA GLY A 429 19.29 -8.10 5.65
C GLY A 429 19.44 -6.62 5.35
N ARG A 430 20.30 -6.32 4.36
CA ARG A 430 20.60 -4.94 3.93
C ARG A 430 19.40 -4.15 3.40
N TYR A 431 18.29 -4.82 3.12
CA TYR A 431 17.06 -4.16 2.69
C TYR A 431 16.29 -3.50 3.84
N VAL A 432 16.58 -3.86 5.10
CA VAL A 432 15.99 -3.23 6.29
C VAL A 432 16.45 -1.78 6.35
N LEU A 433 15.49 -0.85 6.38
CA LEU A 433 15.81 0.58 6.46
C LEU A 433 15.96 1.08 7.88
N ALA A 434 15.03 0.69 8.75
CA ALA A 434 14.98 1.12 10.14
C ALA A 434 14.21 0.11 11.00
N ALA A 435 14.26 0.30 12.31
CA ALA A 435 13.54 -0.47 13.31
C ALA A 435 12.43 0.37 13.97
N ALA A 436 11.43 -0.30 14.51
CA ALA A 436 10.43 0.29 15.38
C ALA A 436 9.91 -0.76 16.37
N PRO A 437 9.26 -0.37 17.49
CA PRO A 437 8.61 -1.30 18.38
C PRO A 437 7.64 -2.23 17.66
N GLY A 438 7.80 -3.52 17.85
CA GLY A 438 6.98 -4.53 17.19
C GLY A 438 6.81 -5.81 18.01
N VAL A 439 7.30 -5.83 19.26
CA VAL A 439 7.17 -6.96 20.19
C VAL A 439 6.32 -6.54 21.36
N ASN A 440 5.36 -7.36 21.77
CA ASN A 440 4.42 -7.06 22.85
C ASN A 440 3.66 -5.73 22.66
N ILE A 441 3.23 -5.45 21.46
CA ILE A 441 2.51 -4.24 21.13
C ILE A 441 1.05 -4.39 21.51
N LEU A 442 0.56 -3.55 22.45
CA LEU A 442 -0.86 -3.45 22.72
C LEU A 442 -1.59 -2.90 21.50
N ALA A 443 -2.56 -3.64 21.01
CA ALA A 443 -3.34 -3.25 19.84
C ALA A 443 -4.81 -3.66 19.99
N PRO A 444 -5.76 -2.96 19.35
CA PRO A 444 -7.15 -3.36 19.31
C PRO A 444 -7.30 -4.63 18.46
N VAL A 445 -8.14 -5.53 18.94
CA VAL A 445 -8.49 -6.77 18.22
C VAL A 445 -10.00 -6.84 18.00
N THR A 446 -10.46 -7.78 17.19
CA THR A 446 -11.90 -7.94 16.95
C THR A 446 -12.69 -8.20 18.24
N GLY A 447 -13.94 -7.74 18.29
CA GLY A 447 -14.80 -7.96 19.45
C GLY A 447 -14.58 -6.97 20.60
N GLN A 448 -14.06 -5.78 20.32
CA GLN A 448 -13.85 -4.66 21.24
C GLN A 448 -12.77 -4.88 22.31
N GLY A 449 -11.92 -5.90 22.14
CA GLY A 449 -10.83 -6.23 23.04
C GLY A 449 -9.50 -5.64 22.62
N PHE A 450 -8.50 -5.86 23.48
CA PHE A 450 -7.09 -5.55 23.22
C PHE A 450 -6.26 -6.80 23.47
N ASP A 451 -5.18 -6.93 22.70
CA ASP A 451 -4.20 -7.98 22.91
C ASP A 451 -2.78 -7.45 22.69
N TYR A 452 -1.79 -8.18 23.20
CA TYR A 452 -0.38 -7.92 22.97
C TYR A 452 0.11 -8.77 21.79
N LEU A 453 0.51 -8.10 20.75
CA LEU A 453 0.88 -8.71 19.48
C LEU A 453 2.37 -8.48 19.18
N SER A 454 3.00 -9.44 18.47
CA SER A 454 4.39 -9.33 18.04
C SER A 454 4.57 -9.64 16.57
N GLY A 455 5.39 -8.83 15.89
CA GLY A 455 5.73 -8.99 14.49
C GLY A 455 6.21 -7.68 13.86
N THR A 456 6.97 -7.80 12.79
CA THR A 456 7.45 -6.67 11.98
C THR A 456 6.29 -5.90 11.31
N SER A 457 5.10 -6.51 11.23
CA SER A 457 3.85 -5.88 10.79
C SER A 457 3.47 -4.68 11.66
N PHE A 458 3.58 -4.83 12.99
CA PHE A 458 3.21 -3.78 13.95
C PHE A 458 4.26 -2.66 13.97
N ALA A 459 5.54 -3.00 13.81
CA ALA A 459 6.62 -2.03 13.63
C ALA A 459 6.40 -1.19 12.36
N ALA A 460 6.04 -1.81 11.24
CA ALA A 460 5.72 -1.12 9.99
C ALA A 460 4.52 -0.16 10.15
N ALA A 461 3.50 -0.55 10.92
CA ALA A 461 2.35 0.30 11.24
C ALA A 461 2.76 1.55 12.03
N HIS A 462 3.65 1.42 13.02
CA HIS A 462 4.19 2.57 13.77
C HIS A 462 4.88 3.56 12.83
N VAL A 463 5.79 3.08 11.97
CA VAL A 463 6.52 3.95 11.03
C VAL A 463 5.57 4.57 9.99
N THR A 464 4.57 3.83 9.53
CA THR A 464 3.51 4.37 8.65
C THR A 464 2.84 5.58 9.29
N GLY A 465 2.52 5.50 10.58
CA GLY A 465 1.97 6.62 11.35
C GLY A 465 2.94 7.80 11.44
N VAL A 466 4.23 7.54 11.71
CA VAL A 466 5.27 8.59 11.76
C VAL A 466 5.37 9.31 10.41
N ILE A 467 5.36 8.59 9.29
CA ILE A 467 5.38 9.19 7.96
C ILE A 467 4.14 10.05 7.73
N ALA A 468 2.98 9.65 8.25
CA ALA A 468 1.77 10.47 8.16
C ALA A 468 1.92 11.80 8.92
N LEU A 469 2.55 11.80 10.10
CA LEU A 469 2.89 13.02 10.83
C LEU A 469 3.89 13.90 10.05
N MET A 470 4.92 13.29 9.43
CA MET A 470 5.90 14.01 8.60
C MET A 470 5.22 14.69 7.40
N MET A 471 4.30 13.99 6.72
CA MET A 471 3.59 14.54 5.55
C MET A 471 2.56 15.61 5.91
N GLU A 472 1.94 15.56 7.09
CA GLU A 472 1.16 16.69 7.62
C GLU A 472 2.06 17.91 7.81
N ARG A 473 3.24 17.71 8.38
CA ARG A 473 4.22 18.80 8.62
C ARG A 473 4.73 19.41 7.33
N ASN A 474 4.95 18.60 6.29
CA ASN A 474 5.40 19.04 4.98
C ASN A 474 4.86 18.13 3.87
N ALA A 475 3.79 18.56 3.23
CA ALA A 475 3.12 17.81 2.17
C ALA A 475 3.95 17.66 0.87
N ARG A 476 5.10 18.39 0.75
CA ARG A 476 5.98 18.35 -0.42
C ARG A 476 7.07 17.28 -0.32
N LEU A 477 7.19 16.58 0.81
CA LEU A 477 8.17 15.51 0.97
C LEU A 477 8.00 14.45 -0.12
N THR A 478 9.10 14.15 -0.79
CA THR A 478 9.19 13.01 -1.68
C THR A 478 9.42 11.71 -0.89
N ALA A 479 9.19 10.57 -1.51
CA ALA A 479 9.52 9.28 -0.89
C ALA A 479 11.01 9.15 -0.53
N GLN A 480 11.91 9.76 -1.32
CA GLN A 480 13.34 9.82 -0.99
C GLN A 480 13.63 10.71 0.22
N ASP A 481 12.93 11.86 0.35
CA ASP A 481 13.06 12.71 1.54
C ASP A 481 12.60 11.97 2.79
N VAL A 482 11.47 11.26 2.71
CA VAL A 482 10.96 10.44 3.81
C VAL A 482 11.99 9.40 4.24
N ARG A 483 12.54 8.62 3.29
CA ARG A 483 13.59 7.62 3.60
C ARG A 483 14.79 8.26 4.28
N ARG A 484 15.30 9.37 3.75
CA ARG A 484 16.46 10.07 4.30
C ARG A 484 16.18 10.62 5.70
N ILE A 485 15.01 11.22 5.91
CA ILE A 485 14.63 11.73 7.23
C ILE A 485 14.54 10.61 8.26
N LEU A 486 13.95 9.46 7.91
CA LEU A 486 13.87 8.30 8.82
C LEU A 486 15.26 7.81 9.21
N VAL A 487 16.20 7.78 8.26
CA VAL A 487 17.60 7.39 8.53
C VAL A 487 18.33 8.44 9.38
N ASP A 488 18.21 9.72 8.99
CA ASP A 488 18.92 10.83 9.65
C ASP A 488 18.42 11.09 11.09
N ALA A 489 17.17 10.73 11.39
CA ALA A 489 16.54 10.91 12.70
C ALA A 489 16.59 9.67 13.60
N ALA A 490 16.94 8.52 13.05
CA ALA A 490 16.93 7.25 13.81
C ALA A 490 17.95 7.30 14.98
N HIS A 491 17.57 6.64 16.07
CA HIS A 491 18.51 6.32 17.14
C HIS A 491 19.25 5.04 16.78
N ASP A 492 20.57 5.15 16.58
CA ASP A 492 21.42 4.04 16.15
C ASP A 492 21.37 2.87 17.15
N LEU A 493 21.14 1.68 16.63
CA LEU A 493 21.09 0.43 17.40
C LEU A 493 21.98 -0.61 16.73
N GLY A 494 22.59 -1.47 17.56
CA GLY A 494 23.46 -2.54 17.06
C GLY A 494 24.85 -2.06 16.67
N GLU A 495 25.31 -2.42 15.47
CA GLU A 495 26.59 -1.95 14.93
C GLU A 495 26.46 -0.49 14.49
N THR A 496 27.49 0.32 14.75
CA THR A 496 27.45 1.75 14.43
C THR A 496 27.12 2.02 12.97
N GLY A 497 26.07 2.78 12.73
CA GLY A 497 25.55 3.13 11.41
C GLY A 497 24.52 2.12 10.92
N GLN A 498 24.33 2.05 9.60
CA GLN A 498 23.31 1.16 9.03
C GLN A 498 23.80 -0.29 8.98
N ASP A 499 23.10 -1.18 9.67
CA ASP A 499 23.38 -2.62 9.72
C ASP A 499 22.24 -3.50 9.18
N SER A 500 22.45 -4.82 9.17
CA SER A 500 21.48 -5.79 8.62
C SER A 500 20.35 -6.16 9.61
N ASN A 501 20.51 -5.83 10.88
CA ASN A 501 19.55 -6.15 11.94
C ASN A 501 18.55 -5.02 12.14
N PHE A 502 19.04 -3.80 12.36
CA PHE A 502 18.25 -2.65 12.76
C PHE A 502 18.10 -1.60 11.65
N GLY A 503 18.77 -1.78 10.49
CA GLY A 503 18.88 -0.74 9.48
C GLY A 503 19.63 0.47 10.04
N ALA A 504 19.03 1.65 10.01
CA ALA A 504 19.58 2.88 10.61
C ALA A 504 19.29 3.00 12.13
N GLY A 505 18.60 2.02 12.73
CA GLY A 505 18.23 2.04 14.12
C GLY A 505 16.76 2.34 14.38
N LEU A 506 16.43 2.67 15.63
CA LEU A 506 15.06 2.91 16.11
C LEU A 506 14.52 4.23 15.55
N THR A 507 13.35 4.19 14.94
CA THR A 507 12.66 5.36 14.40
C THR A 507 12.28 6.35 15.51
N ASP A 508 12.71 7.61 15.38
CA ASP A 508 12.32 8.74 16.23
C ASP A 508 11.27 9.60 15.54
N ALA A 509 10.05 9.60 16.05
CA ALA A 509 8.96 10.38 15.48
C ALA A 509 9.20 11.89 15.61
N TYR A 510 9.67 12.36 16.78
CA TYR A 510 9.90 13.78 17.02
C TYR A 510 11.07 14.33 16.19
N GLY A 511 12.19 13.61 16.18
CA GLY A 511 13.35 13.94 15.34
C GLY A 511 12.98 13.99 13.85
N SER A 512 12.19 13.02 13.39
CA SER A 512 11.68 12.99 12.02
C SER A 512 10.83 14.21 11.66
N LEU A 513 9.95 14.66 12.55
CA LEU A 513 9.13 15.86 12.31
C LEU A 513 9.94 17.16 12.31
N LEU A 514 10.96 17.25 13.16
CA LEU A 514 11.88 18.39 13.17
C LEU A 514 12.63 18.51 11.83
N LEU A 515 13.11 17.39 11.28
CA LEU A 515 13.79 17.37 9.99
C LEU A 515 12.83 17.61 8.82
N ALA A 516 11.61 17.07 8.86
CA ALA A 516 10.57 17.30 7.84
C ALA A 516 10.20 18.79 7.69
N GLY A 517 10.20 19.55 8.80
CA GLY A 517 9.92 20.99 8.79
C GLY A 517 11.06 21.88 8.28
N LYS A 518 12.27 21.34 8.14
CA LYS A 518 13.45 22.07 7.65
C LYS A 518 13.65 21.95 6.13
N ARG A 519 12.89 21.08 5.46
CA ARG A 519 12.91 20.82 4.01
C ARG A 519 11.65 21.40 3.36
#